data_7e98c1d20fe71ad13dc855345d8c019f
#
_entry.id   7e98c1d20fe71ad13dc855345d8c019f
#
_cell.length_a   1.000
_cell.length_b   1.000
_cell.length_c   1.000
_cell.angle_alpha   90.00
_cell.angle_beta   90.00
_cell.angle_gamma   90.00
#
_symmetry.space_group_name_H-M   'P 1'
#
loop_
_entity.id
_entity.type
_entity.pdbx_description
1 polymer ?
#
loop_
_entity_poly.entity_id
_entity_poly.type
_entity_poly.pdbx_seq_one_letter_code
_entity_poly.pdbx_strand_id
1 'polypeptide(L)'
;MNDTAEQTKPVLLGKIDLSKAGRNCKMYLGDLTGNGRKDLLLVQPDGGIDDRYIPHQVEAMTAFDIEGNLLWQTGTPSDDPGGPGSDYPVQIYDIDGDGYNEVLCVMDKAFFIIDGKTGEVKKQYELPNEFAHDCIVIANLTGNSYPRDIILKDRYHQLWALNHKFELLWTHKGNVGHFPWVFDFNGDGRDEVMAGYDFLNADGQLLWSCSELDDHADCIWVGKVQQQTEHNQLVIGGSVTVLYDWKGEEIWRYNGSIESQHVCLGKFRSDLPGLQIAGLDRIIRGTSYSDGRDGIFLLDADGQEIWKENRETGGWLTIIDTISDWDDSGLDYILAYRRGGNVLPTIYDGYQQVVATFPVDGYVSFDDLVGSGRKQVIVYDQTTAYIYANEFIDLSQNKLTALPQDKRSYSVTLYPGGEYVK
;
A
#
# COMPACT_ATOMS: atom_id res chain seq x y z
N MET A 1 34.61 2.85 1.24
CA MET A 1 34.09 3.37 2.51
C MET A 1 32.68 2.80 2.60
N ASN A 2 32.35 2.11 3.68
CA ASN A 2 30.98 1.65 3.84
C ASN A 2 30.13 2.90 4.13
N ASP A 3 29.29 3.30 3.18
CA ASP A 3 28.27 4.33 3.39
C ASP A 3 27.15 3.72 4.24
N THR A 4 27.45 3.45 5.51
CA THR A 4 26.40 3.08 6.47
C THR A 4 25.65 4.34 6.82
N ALA A 5 24.32 4.28 6.77
CA ALA A 5 23.46 5.40 7.16
C ALA A 5 23.79 5.83 8.60
N GLU A 6 23.85 7.11 8.83
CA GLU A 6 23.98 7.65 10.19
C GLU A 6 22.66 7.43 10.93
N GLN A 7 22.75 6.91 12.17
CA GLN A 7 21.56 6.70 12.97
C GLN A 7 20.90 8.03 13.26
N THR A 8 19.63 8.18 12.86
CA THR A 8 18.82 9.38 13.04
C THR A 8 17.87 9.24 14.21
N LYS A 9 17.51 10.34 14.82
CA LYS A 9 16.51 10.36 15.89
C LYS A 9 15.19 10.88 15.34
N PRO A 10 14.10 10.07 15.40
CA PRO A 10 12.78 10.55 15.04
C PRO A 10 12.34 11.70 15.97
N VAL A 11 11.96 12.83 15.40
CA VAL A 11 11.46 13.99 16.12
C VAL A 11 9.94 14.02 16.07
N LEU A 12 9.31 14.04 17.23
CA LEU A 12 7.86 14.16 17.33
C LEU A 12 7.43 15.59 16.93
N LEU A 13 6.67 15.69 15.85
CA LEU A 13 6.11 16.96 15.35
C LEU A 13 4.77 17.30 16.02
N GLY A 14 3.95 16.29 16.26
CA GLY A 14 2.62 16.49 16.83
C GLY A 14 1.92 15.19 17.19
N LYS A 15 0.76 15.34 17.83
CA LYS A 15 -0.15 14.24 18.17
C LYS A 15 -1.56 14.65 17.80
N ILE A 16 -2.31 13.69 17.27
CA ILE A 16 -3.73 13.85 16.93
C ILE A 16 -4.53 12.89 17.80
N ASP A 17 -5.56 13.39 18.44
CA ASP A 17 -6.56 12.59 19.16
C ASP A 17 -7.52 11.95 18.18
N LEU A 18 -7.47 10.63 18.07
CA LEU A 18 -8.30 9.82 17.18
C LEU A 18 -9.58 9.30 17.85
N SER A 19 -9.84 9.63 19.10
CA SER A 19 -10.95 9.06 19.88
C SER A 19 -12.31 9.20 19.22
N LYS A 20 -12.51 10.24 18.40
CA LYS A 20 -13.75 10.44 17.63
C LYS A 20 -13.95 9.43 16.48
N ALA A 21 -12.90 8.76 16.05
CA ALA A 21 -12.99 7.77 14.98
C ALA A 21 -13.44 6.39 15.49
N GLY A 22 -13.51 6.19 16.79
CA GLY A 22 -13.70 4.87 17.41
C GLY A 22 -12.41 4.06 17.40
N ARG A 23 -12.53 2.74 17.52
CA ARG A 23 -11.38 1.82 17.56
C ARG A 23 -11.26 0.98 16.30
N ASN A 24 -10.12 0.32 16.15
CA ASN A 24 -9.85 -0.58 15.04
C ASN A 24 -10.11 0.11 13.68
N CYS A 25 -9.35 1.17 13.46
CA CYS A 25 -9.40 1.94 12.22
C CYS A 25 -8.16 1.71 11.37
N LYS A 26 -8.35 1.62 10.06
CA LYS A 26 -7.31 1.78 9.06
C LYS A 26 -7.16 3.27 8.73
N MET A 27 -5.92 3.76 8.65
CA MET A 27 -5.63 5.14 8.26
C MET A 27 -5.26 5.24 6.80
N TYR A 28 -5.91 6.15 6.09
CA TYR A 28 -5.58 6.59 4.74
C TYR A 28 -5.11 8.04 4.77
N LEU A 29 -4.19 8.39 3.88
CA LEU A 29 -3.64 9.73 3.77
C LEU A 29 -3.98 10.32 2.40
N GLY A 30 -4.51 11.53 2.37
CA GLY A 30 -4.83 12.22 1.13
C GLY A 30 -5.15 13.68 1.38
N ASP A 31 -4.99 14.53 0.39
CA ASP A 31 -5.43 15.93 0.46
C ASP A 31 -6.95 15.98 0.25
N LEU A 32 -7.70 15.89 1.33
CA LEU A 32 -9.17 15.92 1.30
C LEU A 32 -9.69 17.36 1.18
N THR A 33 -8.96 18.33 1.73
CA THR A 33 -9.38 19.72 1.79
C THR A 33 -8.96 20.54 0.57
N GLY A 34 -8.09 20.02 -0.28
CA GLY A 34 -7.56 20.70 -1.47
C GLY A 34 -6.56 21.80 -1.12
N ASN A 35 -5.88 21.69 0.03
CA ASN A 35 -4.92 22.69 0.50
C ASN A 35 -3.45 22.32 0.22
N GLY A 36 -3.20 21.18 -0.44
CA GLY A 36 -1.86 20.66 -0.76
C GLY A 36 -1.18 19.91 0.38
N ARG A 37 -1.87 19.69 1.50
CA ARG A 37 -1.38 18.93 2.66
C ARG A 37 -2.18 17.63 2.78
N LYS A 38 -1.60 16.63 3.40
CA LYS A 38 -2.31 15.35 3.62
C LYS A 38 -3.17 15.44 4.88
N ASP A 39 -4.42 15.09 4.70
CA ASP A 39 -5.39 14.86 5.76
C ASP A 39 -5.44 13.36 6.12
N LEU A 40 -6.04 13.02 7.24
CA LEU A 40 -6.16 11.67 7.77
C LEU A 40 -7.61 11.18 7.61
N LEU A 41 -7.78 10.05 6.96
CA LEU A 41 -9.07 9.36 6.87
C LEU A 41 -8.98 8.03 7.65
N LEU A 42 -9.72 7.93 8.75
CA LEU A 42 -9.83 6.74 9.58
C LEU A 42 -11.05 5.94 9.13
N VAL A 43 -10.83 4.66 8.79
CA VAL A 43 -11.86 3.78 8.21
C VAL A 43 -12.06 2.58 9.13
N GLN A 44 -13.31 2.30 9.50
CA GLN A 44 -13.71 1.12 10.28
C GLN A 44 -14.45 0.11 9.41
N PRO A 45 -14.32 -1.21 9.76
CA PRO A 45 -13.50 -1.81 10.82
C PRO A 45 -12.09 -2.19 10.35
N ASP A 46 -11.09 -2.20 11.24
CA ASP A 46 -9.80 -2.87 11.02
C ASP A 46 -9.42 -3.72 12.25
N GLY A 47 -10.20 -4.73 12.53
CA GLY A 47 -10.00 -5.63 13.67
C GLY A 47 -8.98 -6.74 13.48
N GLY A 48 -8.33 -6.84 12.33
CA GLY A 48 -7.36 -7.90 12.04
C GLY A 48 -7.46 -8.46 10.63
N ILE A 49 -7.00 -9.69 10.46
CA ILE A 49 -7.10 -10.43 9.19
C ILE A 49 -8.39 -11.23 9.19
N ASP A 50 -9.16 -11.13 8.12
CA ASP A 50 -10.31 -11.98 7.87
C ASP A 50 -10.20 -12.65 6.50
N ASP A 51 -9.86 -13.94 6.50
CA ASP A 51 -9.74 -14.73 5.27
C ASP A 51 -11.07 -15.37 4.85
N ARG A 52 -12.18 -15.09 5.55
CA ARG A 52 -13.47 -15.62 5.19
C ARG A 52 -13.97 -15.00 3.89
N TYR A 53 -14.56 -15.81 3.04
CA TYR A 53 -15.23 -15.34 1.83
C TYR A 53 -16.64 -14.84 2.18
N ILE A 54 -16.69 -13.65 2.77
CA ILE A 54 -17.91 -12.93 3.16
C ILE A 54 -17.80 -11.48 2.66
N PRO A 55 -18.94 -10.79 2.48
CA PRO A 55 -18.91 -9.38 2.17
C PRO A 55 -18.18 -8.57 3.24
N HIS A 56 -17.14 -7.83 2.82
CA HIS A 56 -16.48 -6.81 3.61
C HIS A 56 -16.96 -5.45 3.13
N GLN A 57 -17.12 -4.50 4.03
CA GLN A 57 -17.50 -3.13 3.67
C GLN A 57 -17.09 -2.17 4.77
N VAL A 58 -17.03 -0.90 4.39
CA VAL A 58 -16.83 0.18 5.34
C VAL A 58 -18.09 0.36 6.19
N GLU A 59 -17.92 0.51 7.49
CA GLU A 59 -19.01 0.80 8.44
C GLU A 59 -19.01 2.26 8.89
N ALA A 60 -17.84 2.85 9.06
CA ALA A 60 -17.69 4.26 9.38
C ALA A 60 -16.38 4.84 8.84
N MET A 61 -16.40 6.13 8.58
CA MET A 61 -15.23 6.93 8.20
C MET A 61 -15.20 8.22 9.01
N THR A 62 -14.00 8.63 9.43
CA THR A 62 -13.77 9.88 10.14
C THR A 62 -12.56 10.58 9.54
N ALA A 63 -12.76 11.79 9.05
CA ALA A 63 -11.70 12.62 8.47
C ALA A 63 -11.22 13.68 9.45
N PHE A 64 -9.90 13.83 9.54
CA PHE A 64 -9.22 14.88 10.31
C PHE A 64 -8.24 15.62 9.41
N ASP A 65 -8.05 16.90 9.67
CA ASP A 65 -6.90 17.60 9.12
C ASP A 65 -5.60 17.22 9.89
N ILE A 66 -4.47 17.62 9.36
CA ILE A 66 -3.16 17.33 9.96
C ILE A 66 -2.95 18.02 11.34
N GLU A 67 -3.74 19.01 11.68
CA GLU A 67 -3.78 19.66 13.00
C GLU A 67 -4.67 18.91 13.99
N GLY A 68 -5.44 17.89 13.55
CA GLY A 68 -6.33 17.08 14.36
C GLY A 68 -7.74 17.66 14.51
N ASN A 69 -8.13 18.63 13.67
CA ASN A 69 -9.51 19.10 13.63
C ASN A 69 -10.36 18.08 12.88
N LEU A 70 -11.50 17.74 13.45
CA LEU A 70 -12.50 16.92 12.77
C LEU A 70 -13.07 17.67 11.56
N LEU A 71 -12.92 17.08 10.37
CA LEU A 71 -13.51 17.61 9.13
C LEU A 71 -14.94 17.12 8.97
N TRP A 72 -15.13 15.81 8.93
CA TRP A 72 -16.45 15.18 8.79
C TRP A 72 -16.42 13.71 9.26
N GLN A 73 -17.63 13.14 9.40
CA GLN A 73 -17.86 11.72 9.68
C GLN A 73 -18.98 11.17 8.82
N THR A 74 -18.82 9.93 8.36
CA THR A 74 -19.85 9.16 7.65
C THR A 74 -19.98 7.78 8.32
N GLY A 75 -21.21 7.30 8.48
CA GLY A 75 -21.49 6.14 9.33
C GLY A 75 -21.45 6.49 10.82
N THR A 76 -21.38 5.47 11.66
CA THR A 76 -21.34 5.65 13.12
C THR A 76 -20.08 4.97 13.67
N PRO A 77 -19.05 5.73 14.05
CA PRO A 77 -17.86 5.17 14.67
C PRO A 77 -18.19 4.37 15.93
N SER A 78 -17.51 3.25 16.10
CA SER A 78 -17.74 2.30 17.20
C SER A 78 -16.43 2.02 17.96
N ASP A 79 -16.53 1.80 19.27
CA ASP A 79 -15.43 1.28 20.08
C ASP A 79 -15.30 -0.25 19.98
N ASP A 80 -16.31 -0.92 19.42
CA ASP A 80 -16.34 -2.36 19.12
C ASP A 80 -16.94 -2.56 17.72
N PRO A 81 -16.21 -2.18 16.68
CA PRO A 81 -16.69 -2.30 15.30
C PRO A 81 -16.83 -3.77 14.91
N GLY A 82 -17.64 -4.03 13.90
CA GLY A 82 -17.88 -5.37 13.34
C GLY A 82 -16.60 -6.05 12.87
N GLY A 83 -16.77 -7.12 12.14
CA GLY A 83 -15.68 -8.01 11.73
C GLY A 83 -14.49 -7.31 11.08
N PRO A 84 -13.33 -7.94 11.09
CA PRO A 84 -12.11 -7.40 10.51
C PRO A 84 -12.23 -7.24 9.00
N GLY A 85 -11.45 -6.32 8.46
CA GLY A 85 -11.12 -6.28 7.06
C GLY A 85 -9.63 -6.52 6.85
N SER A 86 -9.21 -7.08 5.75
CA SER A 86 -7.79 -7.19 5.42
C SER A 86 -7.42 -6.33 4.23
N ASP A 87 -8.21 -6.38 3.19
CA ASP A 87 -8.16 -5.45 2.08
C ASP A 87 -9.36 -4.52 2.18
N TYR A 88 -9.21 -3.26 1.81
CA TYR A 88 -10.24 -2.27 2.07
C TYR A 88 -10.75 -1.66 0.78
N PRO A 89 -12.06 -1.62 0.60
CA PRO A 89 -12.68 -0.95 -0.53
C PRO A 89 -12.77 0.56 -0.28
N VAL A 90 -11.60 1.21 -0.12
CA VAL A 90 -11.49 2.66 0.03
C VAL A 90 -10.32 3.18 -0.78
N GLN A 91 -10.51 4.29 -1.48
CA GLN A 91 -9.45 5.06 -2.12
C GLN A 91 -9.71 6.56 -1.98
N ILE A 92 -8.64 7.35 -1.92
CA ILE A 92 -8.68 8.82 -2.01
C ILE A 92 -8.08 9.20 -3.36
N TYR A 93 -8.89 9.78 -4.25
CA TYR A 93 -8.47 10.09 -5.61
C TYR A 93 -9.39 11.11 -6.27
N ASP A 94 -8.84 12.01 -7.10
CA ASP A 94 -9.60 12.93 -7.95
C ASP A 94 -10.16 12.15 -9.16
N ILE A 95 -11.29 11.48 -8.98
CA ILE A 95 -11.87 10.58 -9.98
C ILE A 95 -12.63 11.33 -11.07
N ASP A 96 -13.11 12.54 -10.81
CA ASP A 96 -13.88 13.34 -11.78
C ASP A 96 -13.04 14.44 -12.45
N GLY A 97 -11.80 14.68 -11.98
CA GLY A 97 -10.84 15.58 -12.61
C GLY A 97 -11.12 17.05 -12.32
N ASP A 98 -11.77 17.36 -11.20
CA ASP A 98 -12.07 18.74 -10.81
C ASP A 98 -10.93 19.39 -9.99
N GLY A 99 -9.88 18.65 -9.68
CA GLY A 99 -8.71 19.09 -8.92
C GLY A 99 -8.84 18.90 -7.41
N TYR A 100 -9.92 18.26 -6.94
CA TYR A 100 -10.14 17.90 -5.56
C TYR A 100 -10.32 16.40 -5.44
N ASN A 101 -9.81 15.81 -4.34
CA ASN A 101 -9.95 14.38 -4.14
C ASN A 101 -11.34 14.02 -3.61
N GLU A 102 -11.87 12.93 -4.16
CA GLU A 102 -12.98 12.21 -3.58
C GLU A 102 -12.49 11.07 -2.68
N VAL A 103 -13.39 10.60 -1.83
CA VAL A 103 -13.29 9.31 -1.17
C VAL A 103 -14.20 8.32 -1.88
N LEU A 104 -13.61 7.30 -2.47
CA LEU A 104 -14.32 6.18 -3.08
C LEU A 104 -14.40 5.06 -2.04
N CYS A 105 -15.60 4.51 -1.81
CA CYS A 105 -15.74 3.40 -0.87
C CYS A 105 -16.90 2.48 -1.22
N VAL A 106 -16.83 1.25 -0.69
CA VAL A 106 -17.97 0.35 -0.62
C VAL A 106 -18.52 0.34 0.80
N MET A 107 -19.76 0.79 0.93
CA MET A 107 -20.51 0.88 2.19
C MET A 107 -21.97 0.57 1.91
N ASP A 108 -22.70 0.01 2.88
CA ASP A 108 -24.13 -0.30 2.74
C ASP A 108 -24.50 -1.05 1.44
N LYS A 109 -23.62 -1.96 1.00
CA LYS A 109 -23.78 -2.76 -0.24
C LYS A 109 -23.84 -1.93 -1.53
N ALA A 110 -23.26 -0.73 -1.51
CA ALA A 110 -23.19 0.15 -2.66
C ALA A 110 -21.80 0.77 -2.78
N PHE A 111 -21.45 1.21 -3.97
CA PHE A 111 -20.25 1.99 -4.24
C PHE A 111 -20.58 3.48 -4.15
N PHE A 112 -19.80 4.21 -3.37
CA PHE A 112 -19.97 5.64 -3.15
C PHE A 112 -18.78 6.42 -3.67
N ILE A 113 -19.07 7.60 -4.22
CA ILE A 113 -18.12 8.68 -4.46
C ILE A 113 -18.54 9.83 -3.54
N ILE A 114 -17.68 10.17 -2.61
CA ILE A 114 -17.92 11.13 -1.53
C ILE A 114 -16.99 12.32 -1.74
N ASP A 115 -17.49 13.53 -1.62
CA ASP A 115 -16.67 14.75 -1.63
C ASP A 115 -15.69 14.72 -0.48
N GLY A 116 -14.37 14.78 -0.79
CA GLY A 116 -13.32 14.65 0.21
C GLY A 116 -13.34 15.74 1.27
N LYS A 117 -13.75 16.95 0.90
CA LYS A 117 -13.77 18.10 1.80
C LYS A 117 -14.94 18.11 2.77
N THR A 118 -16.11 17.66 2.32
CA THR A 118 -17.36 17.81 3.07
C THR A 118 -17.90 16.50 3.62
N GLY A 119 -17.48 15.35 3.08
CA GLY A 119 -18.06 14.06 3.40
C GLY A 119 -19.45 13.83 2.78
N GLU A 120 -19.91 14.72 1.90
CA GLU A 120 -21.21 14.58 1.24
C GLU A 120 -21.13 13.60 0.06
N VAL A 121 -22.17 12.79 -0.11
CA VAL A 121 -22.24 11.83 -1.22
C VAL A 121 -22.44 12.59 -2.54
N LYS A 122 -21.46 12.53 -3.44
CA LYS A 122 -21.55 13.04 -4.82
C LYS A 122 -22.31 12.06 -5.72
N LYS A 123 -22.02 10.75 -5.60
CA LYS A 123 -22.64 9.68 -6.41
C LYS A 123 -22.73 8.39 -5.63
N GLN A 124 -23.70 7.56 -6.01
CA GLN A 124 -23.90 6.21 -5.50
C GLN A 124 -24.25 5.27 -6.66
N TYR A 125 -23.69 4.07 -6.64
CA TYR A 125 -23.91 3.03 -7.65
C TYR A 125 -24.18 1.68 -6.99
N GLU A 126 -25.00 0.86 -7.65
CA GLU A 126 -25.12 -0.55 -7.29
C GLU A 126 -23.82 -1.30 -7.62
N LEU A 127 -23.41 -2.22 -6.75
CA LEU A 127 -22.27 -3.06 -7.02
C LEU A 127 -22.55 -4.02 -8.19
N PRO A 128 -21.55 -4.36 -9.03
CA PRO A 128 -21.72 -5.34 -10.09
C PRO A 128 -21.99 -6.75 -9.54
N ASN A 129 -21.64 -7.01 -8.32
CA ASN A 129 -21.88 -8.22 -7.56
C ASN A 129 -21.79 -7.94 -6.06
N GLU A 130 -22.50 -8.66 -5.22
CA GLU A 130 -22.46 -8.47 -3.75
C GLU A 130 -21.09 -8.71 -3.12
N PHE A 131 -20.20 -9.43 -3.80
CA PHE A 131 -18.81 -9.67 -3.39
C PHE A 131 -17.78 -8.70 -4.00
N ALA A 132 -18.18 -7.74 -4.80
CA ALA A 132 -17.28 -6.74 -5.40
C ALA A 132 -16.93 -5.62 -4.41
N HIS A 133 -16.26 -5.95 -3.32
CA HIS A 133 -16.10 -5.05 -2.17
C HIS A 133 -14.76 -5.20 -1.42
N ASP A 134 -13.81 -5.99 -1.92
CA ASP A 134 -12.59 -6.28 -1.14
C ASP A 134 -11.50 -5.22 -1.36
N CYS A 135 -11.37 -4.69 -2.56
CA CYS A 135 -10.53 -3.52 -2.82
C CYS A 135 -11.03 -2.69 -4.02
N ILE A 136 -10.52 -1.47 -4.13
CA ILE A 136 -10.74 -0.54 -5.25
C ILE A 136 -9.39 -0.24 -5.89
N VAL A 137 -9.24 -0.49 -7.18
CA VAL A 137 -8.07 -0.10 -7.97
C VAL A 137 -8.47 0.92 -9.01
N ILE A 138 -7.75 2.03 -9.10
CA ILE A 138 -7.95 3.05 -10.12
C ILE A 138 -7.10 2.70 -11.34
N ALA A 139 -7.71 2.63 -12.51
CA ALA A 139 -7.08 2.20 -13.73
C ALA A 139 -7.39 3.13 -14.91
N ASN A 140 -6.59 3.05 -15.95
CA ASN A 140 -6.87 3.64 -17.25
C ASN A 140 -7.09 2.55 -18.30
N LEU A 141 -8.23 1.88 -18.25
CA LEU A 141 -8.56 0.77 -19.16
C LEU A 141 -9.10 1.26 -20.49
N THR A 142 -9.74 2.41 -20.52
CA THR A 142 -10.43 2.95 -21.71
C THR A 142 -9.66 4.04 -22.45
N GLY A 143 -8.40 4.33 -22.04
CA GLY A 143 -7.54 5.31 -22.69
C GLY A 143 -7.99 6.75 -22.44
N ASN A 144 -8.39 7.04 -21.21
CA ASN A 144 -8.70 8.40 -20.77
C ASN A 144 -7.43 9.25 -20.68
N SER A 145 -7.55 10.57 -20.57
CA SER A 145 -6.42 11.49 -20.37
C SER A 145 -5.74 11.33 -19.01
N TYR A 146 -6.39 10.68 -18.06
CA TYR A 146 -5.89 10.29 -16.74
C TYR A 146 -6.66 9.05 -16.27
N PRO A 147 -6.11 8.25 -15.34
CA PRO A 147 -6.79 7.07 -14.80
C PRO A 147 -8.10 7.43 -14.11
N ARG A 148 -9.22 6.83 -14.52
CA ARG A 148 -10.55 7.05 -13.95
C ARG A 148 -11.50 5.86 -14.09
N ASP A 149 -11.03 4.77 -14.62
CA ASP A 149 -11.73 3.50 -14.62
C ASP A 149 -11.47 2.79 -13.28
N ILE A 150 -12.32 1.87 -12.90
CA ILE A 150 -12.33 1.26 -11.57
C ILE A 150 -12.31 -0.25 -11.73
N ILE A 151 -11.44 -0.91 -10.97
CA ILE A 151 -11.48 -2.36 -10.78
C ILE A 151 -11.92 -2.63 -9.35
N LEU A 152 -12.98 -3.43 -9.21
CA LEU A 152 -13.39 -4.01 -7.94
C LEU A 152 -13.05 -5.50 -7.95
N LYS A 153 -12.83 -6.08 -6.78
CA LYS A 153 -12.61 -7.52 -6.63
C LYS A 153 -13.35 -8.10 -5.43
N ASP A 154 -13.56 -9.38 -5.47
CA ASP A 154 -13.83 -10.18 -4.28
C ASP A 154 -12.54 -10.59 -3.60
N ARG A 155 -12.61 -11.47 -2.59
CA ARG A 155 -11.44 -11.85 -1.81
C ARG A 155 -10.32 -12.45 -2.68
N TYR A 156 -10.61 -13.45 -3.54
CA TYR A 156 -9.56 -14.19 -4.24
C TYR A 156 -9.92 -14.67 -5.64
N HIS A 157 -11.16 -14.48 -6.12
CA HIS A 157 -11.65 -15.28 -7.24
C HIS A 157 -12.07 -14.47 -8.46
N GLN A 158 -12.43 -13.20 -8.31
CA GLN A 158 -12.99 -12.43 -9.41
C GLN A 158 -12.69 -10.95 -9.35
N LEU A 159 -12.44 -10.37 -10.53
CA LEU A 159 -12.40 -8.93 -10.78
C LEU A 159 -13.60 -8.49 -11.61
N TRP A 160 -14.03 -7.24 -11.37
CA TRP A 160 -14.98 -6.50 -12.18
C TRP A 160 -14.34 -5.17 -12.59
N ALA A 161 -14.11 -4.97 -13.88
CA ALA A 161 -13.62 -3.72 -14.42
C ALA A 161 -14.78 -2.85 -14.92
N LEU A 162 -14.79 -1.60 -14.50
CA LEU A 162 -15.84 -0.65 -14.75
C LEU A 162 -15.23 0.63 -15.32
N ASN A 163 -15.94 1.28 -16.25
CA ASN A 163 -15.52 2.60 -16.71
C ASN A 163 -15.92 3.69 -15.69
N HIS A 164 -15.50 4.93 -15.95
CA HIS A 164 -15.78 6.09 -15.10
C HIS A 164 -17.29 6.43 -14.93
N LYS A 165 -18.19 5.79 -15.70
CA LYS A 165 -19.65 5.87 -15.54
C LYS A 165 -20.21 4.70 -14.73
N PHE A 166 -19.32 3.87 -14.21
CA PHE A 166 -19.67 2.64 -13.50
C PHE A 166 -20.37 1.60 -14.38
N GLU A 167 -20.11 1.60 -15.69
CA GLU A 167 -20.58 0.59 -16.64
C GLU A 167 -19.55 -0.54 -16.72
N LEU A 168 -20.02 -1.79 -16.63
CA LEU A 168 -19.17 -2.98 -16.66
C LEU A 168 -18.46 -3.11 -18.03
N LEU A 169 -17.14 -3.15 -18.03
CA LEU A 169 -16.31 -3.39 -19.20
C LEU A 169 -16.09 -4.89 -19.41
N TRP A 170 -15.55 -5.54 -18.40
CA TRP A 170 -15.23 -6.97 -18.42
C TRP A 170 -15.14 -7.53 -16.97
N THR A 171 -15.09 -8.85 -16.90
CA THR A 171 -14.80 -9.58 -15.65
C THR A 171 -13.71 -10.60 -15.89
N HIS A 172 -12.90 -10.86 -14.88
CA HIS A 172 -11.91 -11.94 -14.90
C HIS A 172 -12.12 -12.86 -13.69
N LYS A 173 -12.02 -14.17 -13.92
CA LYS A 173 -12.05 -15.20 -12.87
C LYS A 173 -10.74 -15.92 -12.84
N GLY A 174 -10.11 -15.96 -11.67
CA GLY A 174 -8.82 -16.58 -11.46
C GLY A 174 -8.41 -16.51 -10.00
N ASN A 175 -7.15 -16.76 -9.73
CA ASN A 175 -6.55 -16.48 -8.42
C ASN A 175 -6.04 -15.04 -8.43
N VAL A 176 -6.89 -14.09 -8.03
CA VAL A 176 -6.66 -12.64 -8.18
C VAL A 176 -5.82 -12.03 -7.05
N GLY A 177 -5.36 -12.85 -6.11
CA GLY A 177 -4.49 -12.40 -5.03
C GLY A 177 -5.13 -11.38 -4.08
N HIS A 178 -4.28 -10.72 -3.27
CA HIS A 178 -4.76 -9.70 -2.34
C HIS A 178 -5.04 -8.37 -3.02
N PHE A 179 -4.05 -7.78 -3.68
CA PHE A 179 -4.22 -6.48 -4.31
C PHE A 179 -3.70 -6.51 -5.77
N PRO A 180 -4.57 -6.43 -6.78
CA PRO A 180 -4.16 -6.34 -8.17
C PRO A 180 -3.40 -5.04 -8.43
N TRP A 181 -2.45 -5.07 -9.37
CA TRP A 181 -1.71 -3.88 -9.75
C TRP A 181 -1.94 -3.55 -11.23
N VAL A 182 -1.97 -2.26 -11.56
CA VAL A 182 -2.22 -1.77 -12.91
C VAL A 182 -1.10 -0.83 -13.34
N PHE A 183 -0.65 -0.96 -14.58
CA PHE A 183 0.40 -0.12 -15.14
C PHE A 183 0.37 -0.19 -16.67
N ASP A 184 0.66 0.91 -17.36
CA ASP A 184 0.84 0.94 -18.81
C ASP A 184 2.24 0.41 -19.18
N PHE A 185 2.36 -0.92 -19.33
CA PHE A 185 3.63 -1.58 -19.63
C PHE A 185 4.06 -1.45 -21.08
N ASN A 186 3.11 -1.37 -22.00
CA ASN A 186 3.35 -1.34 -23.43
C ASN A 186 3.43 0.10 -23.99
N GLY A 187 3.05 1.12 -23.21
CA GLY A 187 3.11 2.53 -23.59
C GLY A 187 2.00 2.98 -24.52
N ASP A 188 0.86 2.28 -24.56
CA ASP A 188 -0.28 2.62 -25.44
C ASP A 188 -1.30 3.57 -24.79
N GLY A 189 -1.08 3.98 -23.55
CA GLY A 189 -1.95 4.85 -22.77
C GLY A 189 -3.08 4.13 -22.06
N ARG A 190 -3.05 2.79 -22.02
CA ARG A 190 -4.01 1.93 -21.32
C ARG A 190 -3.27 0.99 -20.39
N ASP A 191 -3.80 0.79 -19.21
CA ASP A 191 -3.15 -0.07 -18.23
C ASP A 191 -3.38 -1.55 -18.54
N GLU A 192 -2.32 -2.36 -18.47
CA GLU A 192 -2.39 -3.79 -18.22
C GLU A 192 -2.69 -4.03 -16.73
N VAL A 193 -3.20 -5.22 -16.42
CA VAL A 193 -3.63 -5.59 -15.06
C VAL A 193 -2.93 -6.87 -14.62
N MET A 194 -2.10 -6.77 -13.58
CA MET A 194 -1.62 -7.95 -12.86
C MET A 194 -2.65 -8.34 -11.79
N ALA A 195 -3.44 -9.35 -12.09
CA ALA A 195 -4.52 -9.86 -11.25
C ALA A 195 -4.05 -11.11 -10.49
N GLY A 196 -3.36 -10.91 -9.37
CA GLY A 196 -2.69 -12.00 -8.67
C GLY A 196 -1.59 -12.61 -9.53
N TYR A 197 -1.82 -13.80 -10.06
CA TYR A 197 -0.87 -14.49 -10.95
C TYR A 197 -1.24 -14.41 -12.44
N ASP A 198 -2.31 -13.74 -12.79
CA ASP A 198 -2.77 -13.58 -14.17
C ASP A 198 -2.48 -12.16 -14.68
N PHE A 199 -1.83 -12.05 -15.84
CA PHE A 199 -1.54 -10.78 -16.49
C PHE A 199 -2.50 -10.56 -17.66
N LEU A 200 -3.29 -9.49 -17.57
CA LEU A 200 -4.36 -9.17 -18.50
C LEU A 200 -4.03 -7.89 -19.26
N ASN A 201 -4.50 -7.80 -20.51
CA ASN A 201 -4.52 -6.52 -21.20
C ASN A 201 -5.68 -5.64 -20.70
N ALA A 202 -5.71 -4.39 -21.15
CA ALA A 202 -6.76 -3.42 -20.79
C ALA A 202 -8.20 -3.88 -21.12
N ASP A 203 -8.38 -4.80 -22.05
CA ASP A 203 -9.67 -5.39 -22.43
C ASP A 203 -10.03 -6.64 -21.61
N GLY A 204 -9.23 -6.97 -20.59
CA GLY A 204 -9.44 -8.13 -19.71
C GLY A 204 -9.06 -9.47 -20.32
N GLN A 205 -8.35 -9.48 -21.43
CA GLN A 205 -7.87 -10.71 -22.07
C GLN A 205 -6.60 -11.19 -21.39
N LEU A 206 -6.57 -12.46 -21.00
CA LEU A 206 -5.39 -13.10 -20.43
C LEU A 206 -4.26 -13.15 -21.46
N LEU A 207 -3.12 -12.54 -21.13
CA LEU A 207 -1.91 -12.55 -21.94
C LEU A 207 -0.99 -13.70 -21.50
N TRP A 208 -0.77 -13.85 -20.21
CA TRP A 208 0.01 -14.94 -19.61
C TRP A 208 -0.34 -15.09 -18.13
N SER A 209 0.06 -16.22 -17.53
CA SER A 209 -0.05 -16.49 -16.10
C SER A 209 1.29 -16.94 -15.54
N CYS A 210 1.57 -16.58 -14.29
CA CYS A 210 2.70 -17.18 -13.56
C CYS A 210 2.49 -18.69 -13.44
N SER A 211 3.53 -19.45 -13.80
CA SER A 211 3.47 -20.90 -13.74
C SER A 211 4.02 -21.43 -12.42
N GLU A 212 3.48 -22.56 -11.97
CA GLU A 212 4.03 -23.30 -10.83
C GLU A 212 4.17 -22.47 -9.54
N LEU A 213 3.22 -21.58 -9.30
CA LEU A 213 3.09 -20.86 -8.04
C LEU A 213 1.90 -21.40 -7.26
N ASP A 214 2.18 -21.78 -6.02
CA ASP A 214 1.16 -22.22 -5.08
C ASP A 214 0.54 -21.04 -4.36
N ASP A 215 -0.63 -21.24 -3.72
CA ASP A 215 -1.34 -20.22 -2.97
C ASP A 215 -1.75 -19.02 -3.83
N HIS A 216 -1.59 -17.79 -3.37
CA HIS A 216 -2.00 -16.56 -4.05
C HIS A 216 -0.88 -15.50 -3.98
N ALA A 217 -0.97 -14.50 -4.85
CA ALA A 217 -0.07 -13.35 -4.79
C ALA A 217 -0.47 -12.46 -3.60
N ASP A 218 0.48 -12.20 -2.72
CA ASP A 218 0.28 -11.29 -1.58
C ASP A 218 0.47 -9.83 -1.99
N CYS A 219 1.56 -9.54 -2.69
CA CYS A 219 1.85 -8.17 -3.12
C CYS A 219 2.54 -8.13 -4.48
N ILE A 220 2.39 -7.02 -5.17
CA ILE A 220 2.93 -6.79 -6.52
C ILE A 220 3.61 -5.43 -6.54
N TRP A 221 4.85 -5.41 -7.05
CA TRP A 221 5.59 -4.18 -7.29
C TRP A 221 6.01 -4.05 -8.74
N VAL A 222 5.98 -2.83 -9.27
CA VAL A 222 6.39 -2.48 -10.63
C VAL A 222 7.60 -1.56 -10.59
N GLY A 223 8.62 -1.85 -11.38
CA GLY A 223 9.80 -0.99 -11.48
C GLY A 223 10.85 -1.54 -12.44
N LYS A 224 11.84 -0.70 -12.76
CA LYS A 224 13.03 -1.13 -13.52
C LYS A 224 14.03 -1.75 -12.54
N VAL A 225 13.81 -3.03 -12.20
CA VAL A 225 14.60 -3.74 -11.20
C VAL A 225 16.03 -3.93 -11.66
N GLN A 226 16.24 -4.52 -12.84
CA GLN A 226 17.56 -4.72 -13.40
C GLN A 226 18.09 -3.46 -14.07
N GLN A 227 19.36 -3.14 -13.88
CA GLN A 227 19.98 -1.90 -14.35
C GLN A 227 19.88 -1.68 -15.86
N GLN A 228 19.88 -2.75 -16.64
CA GLN A 228 19.93 -2.69 -18.10
C GLN A 228 18.55 -2.90 -18.78
N THR A 229 17.49 -2.98 -17.99
CA THR A 229 16.14 -3.14 -18.56
C THR A 229 15.62 -1.83 -19.15
N GLU A 230 15.01 -1.90 -20.32
CA GLU A 230 14.33 -0.76 -20.92
C GLU A 230 12.89 -0.60 -20.42
N HIS A 231 12.29 -1.69 -19.94
CA HIS A 231 10.90 -1.76 -19.50
C HIS A 231 10.76 -2.01 -18.01
N ASN A 232 9.63 -1.62 -17.45
CA ASN A 232 9.27 -2.00 -16.11
C ASN A 232 9.04 -3.52 -16.02
N GLN A 233 9.40 -4.06 -14.87
CA GLN A 233 9.34 -5.46 -14.52
C GLN A 233 8.38 -5.62 -13.33
N LEU A 234 7.92 -6.84 -13.09
CA LEU A 234 6.99 -7.20 -12.03
C LEU A 234 7.68 -8.05 -10.98
N VAL A 235 7.74 -7.55 -9.74
CA VAL A 235 8.12 -8.36 -8.58
C VAL A 235 6.85 -8.78 -7.86
N ILE A 236 6.70 -10.09 -7.65
CA ILE A 236 5.54 -10.66 -6.99
C ILE A 236 6.02 -11.40 -5.74
N GLY A 237 5.43 -11.07 -4.60
CA GLY A 237 5.57 -11.78 -3.33
C GLY A 237 4.35 -12.68 -3.09
N GLY A 238 4.61 -13.83 -2.51
CA GLY A 238 3.60 -14.85 -2.19
C GLY A 238 4.29 -16.09 -1.66
N SER A 239 3.98 -17.28 -2.16
CA SER A 239 4.67 -18.52 -1.77
C SER A 239 6.19 -18.45 -2.02
N VAL A 240 6.60 -17.67 -3.01
CA VAL A 240 8.00 -17.32 -3.32
C VAL A 240 8.09 -15.85 -3.77
N THR A 241 9.30 -15.33 -3.92
CA THR A 241 9.52 -14.04 -4.61
C THR A 241 9.98 -14.31 -6.02
N VAL A 242 9.31 -13.71 -7.02
CA VAL A 242 9.64 -13.88 -8.43
C VAL A 242 9.73 -12.54 -9.15
N LEU A 243 10.60 -12.46 -10.16
CA LEU A 243 10.70 -11.35 -11.09
C LEU A 243 10.28 -11.82 -12.48
N TYR A 244 9.30 -11.13 -13.06
CA TYR A 244 8.87 -11.31 -14.44
C TYR A 244 9.14 -10.07 -15.27
N ASP A 245 9.45 -10.26 -16.53
CA ASP A 245 9.23 -9.20 -17.52
C ASP A 245 7.73 -9.06 -17.80
N TRP A 246 7.33 -7.94 -18.40
CA TRP A 246 5.90 -7.71 -18.69
C TRP A 246 5.34 -8.62 -19.81
N LYS A 247 6.21 -9.37 -20.51
CA LYS A 247 5.82 -10.34 -21.56
C LYS A 247 5.63 -11.75 -21.01
N GLY A 248 5.88 -11.96 -19.71
CA GLY A 248 5.68 -13.24 -19.03
C GLY A 248 6.93 -14.12 -18.99
N GLU A 249 8.12 -13.60 -19.29
CA GLU A 249 9.35 -14.31 -19.06
C GLU A 249 9.75 -14.21 -17.57
N GLU A 250 9.85 -15.36 -16.89
CA GLU A 250 10.39 -15.42 -15.53
C GLU A 250 11.91 -15.20 -15.59
N ILE A 251 12.37 -14.08 -15.03
CA ILE A 251 13.78 -13.69 -15.04
C ILE A 251 14.54 -14.45 -13.97
N TRP A 252 13.97 -14.47 -12.75
CA TRP A 252 14.50 -15.26 -11.65
C TRP A 252 13.41 -15.55 -10.59
N ARG A 253 13.70 -16.57 -9.77
CA ARG A 253 12.88 -17.00 -8.64
C ARG A 253 13.76 -17.20 -7.41
N TYR A 254 13.35 -16.58 -6.31
CA TYR A 254 13.98 -16.77 -5.01
C TYR A 254 13.16 -17.73 -4.16
N ASN A 255 13.75 -18.88 -3.84
CA ASN A 255 13.15 -19.94 -3.02
C ASN A 255 13.73 -19.99 -1.59
N GLY A 256 14.44 -18.95 -1.18
CA GLY A 256 15.07 -18.90 0.15
C GLY A 256 14.12 -18.53 1.28
N SER A 257 12.87 -18.16 0.98
CA SER A 257 11.81 -17.88 1.95
C SER A 257 10.81 -19.01 2.03
N ILE A 258 10.08 -19.09 3.15
CA ILE A 258 8.96 -20.02 3.32
C ILE A 258 7.70 -19.43 2.71
N GLU A 259 7.47 -18.13 2.95
CA GLU A 259 6.36 -17.38 2.39
C GLU A 259 6.74 -15.89 2.37
N SER A 260 6.99 -15.36 1.17
CA SER A 260 7.35 -13.94 0.98
C SER A 260 6.08 -13.08 0.96
N GLN A 261 5.46 -12.93 2.11
CA GLN A 261 4.16 -12.29 2.22
C GLN A 261 4.18 -10.81 1.82
N HIS A 262 5.30 -10.13 2.07
CA HIS A 262 5.51 -8.75 1.67
C HIS A 262 6.84 -8.62 0.96
N VAL A 263 6.87 -7.88 -0.13
CA VAL A 263 8.09 -7.42 -0.77
C VAL A 263 7.98 -5.94 -1.08
N CYS A 264 9.11 -5.25 -1.14
CA CYS A 264 9.17 -3.87 -1.60
C CYS A 264 10.44 -3.59 -2.39
N LEU A 265 10.36 -2.64 -3.32
CA LEU A 265 11.47 -2.23 -4.18
C LEU A 265 12.10 -0.94 -3.67
N GLY A 266 13.42 -0.84 -3.74
CA GLY A 266 14.10 0.39 -3.43
C GLY A 266 15.56 0.40 -3.87
N LYS A 267 16.13 1.59 -3.93
CA LYS A 267 17.57 1.78 -4.03
C LYS A 267 18.17 1.79 -2.62
N PHE A 268 18.19 0.64 -1.95
CA PHE A 268 18.68 0.49 -0.57
C PHE A 268 20.21 0.49 -0.46
N ARG A 269 20.90 0.19 -1.56
CA ARG A 269 22.37 0.05 -1.64
C ARG A 269 22.93 0.87 -2.79
N SER A 270 23.85 1.80 -2.52
CA SER A 270 24.54 2.59 -3.55
C SER A 270 25.58 1.80 -4.34
N ASP A 271 26.15 0.77 -3.72
CA ASP A 271 27.22 -0.05 -4.28
C ASP A 271 26.76 -1.21 -5.18
N LEU A 272 25.44 -1.46 -5.25
CA LEU A 272 24.85 -2.50 -6.09
C LEU A 272 24.13 -1.91 -7.32
N PRO A 273 24.21 -2.56 -8.48
CA PRO A 273 23.48 -2.15 -9.67
C PRO A 273 21.96 -2.44 -9.51
N GLY A 274 21.12 -1.71 -10.24
CA GLY A 274 19.67 -1.90 -10.22
C GLY A 274 19.02 -1.54 -8.89
N LEU A 275 17.79 -2.03 -8.69
CA LEU A 275 17.05 -1.93 -7.44
C LEU A 275 17.29 -3.19 -6.60
N GLN A 276 17.07 -3.07 -5.30
CA GLN A 276 17.07 -4.20 -4.40
C GLN A 276 15.63 -4.51 -4.00
N ILE A 277 15.39 -5.76 -3.58
CA ILE A 277 14.12 -6.25 -3.14
C ILE A 277 14.23 -6.63 -1.67
N ALA A 278 13.58 -5.86 -0.80
CA ALA A 278 13.39 -6.29 0.59
C ALA A 278 12.15 -7.15 0.67
N GLY A 279 12.19 -8.22 1.45
CA GLY A 279 11.08 -9.15 1.60
C GLY A 279 10.87 -9.58 3.04
N LEU A 280 9.63 -9.86 3.40
CA LEU A 280 9.26 -10.56 4.62
C LEU A 280 9.20 -12.06 4.38
N ASP A 281 9.80 -12.84 5.27
CA ASP A 281 9.65 -14.30 5.31
C ASP A 281 8.84 -14.71 6.53
N ARG A 282 7.69 -15.32 6.31
CA ARG A 282 6.87 -15.91 7.37
C ARG A 282 7.45 -17.27 7.77
N ILE A 283 8.29 -17.29 8.80
CA ILE A 283 9.03 -18.49 9.23
C ILE A 283 8.14 -19.45 10.02
N ILE A 284 7.35 -18.94 10.96
CA ILE A 284 6.40 -19.70 11.78
C ILE A 284 5.08 -18.96 11.86
N ARG A 285 4.03 -19.57 11.37
CA ARG A 285 2.65 -19.10 11.54
C ARG A 285 2.19 -19.47 12.95
N GLY A 286 2.12 -18.46 13.83
CA GLY A 286 1.61 -18.63 15.19
C GLY A 286 0.09 -18.73 15.25
N THR A 287 -0.43 -19.11 16.42
CA THR A 287 -1.85 -19.06 16.74
C THR A 287 -2.29 -17.69 17.26
N SER A 288 -1.32 -16.87 17.63
CA SER A 288 -1.48 -15.47 18.02
C SER A 288 -0.30 -14.65 17.50
N TYR A 289 -0.43 -13.32 17.51
CA TYR A 289 0.65 -12.42 17.08
C TYR A 289 1.95 -12.54 17.88
N SER A 290 1.90 -13.13 19.08
CA SER A 290 3.06 -13.25 19.98
C SER A 290 3.84 -14.55 19.80
N ASP A 291 3.24 -15.60 19.24
CA ASP A 291 3.82 -16.94 19.16
C ASP A 291 4.30 -17.34 17.76
N GLY A 292 4.05 -16.52 16.76
CA GLY A 292 4.62 -16.69 15.43
C GLY A 292 6.05 -16.14 15.32
N ARG A 293 6.67 -16.38 14.18
CA ARG A 293 8.00 -15.88 13.85
C ARG A 293 8.10 -15.51 12.39
N ASP A 294 8.68 -14.36 12.13
CA ASP A 294 9.01 -13.88 10.79
C ASP A 294 10.45 -13.37 10.72
N GLY A 295 10.91 -13.06 9.51
CA GLY A 295 12.21 -12.48 9.24
C GLY A 295 12.14 -11.53 8.04
N ILE A 296 13.22 -10.80 7.84
CA ILE A 296 13.39 -9.89 6.69
C ILE A 296 14.59 -10.36 5.88
N PHE A 297 14.50 -10.28 4.57
CA PHE A 297 15.61 -10.53 3.66
C PHE A 297 15.81 -9.39 2.67
N LEU A 298 16.99 -9.31 2.09
CA LEU A 298 17.32 -8.40 1.00
C LEU A 298 17.92 -9.18 -0.15
N LEU A 299 17.39 -8.96 -1.36
CA LEU A 299 17.93 -9.49 -2.61
C LEU A 299 18.51 -8.35 -3.45
N ASP A 300 19.50 -8.67 -4.28
CA ASP A 300 19.93 -7.79 -5.35
C ASP A 300 18.98 -7.87 -6.58
N ALA A 301 19.29 -7.09 -7.60
CA ALA A 301 18.49 -7.03 -8.83
C ALA A 301 18.43 -8.35 -9.62
N ASP A 302 19.37 -9.26 -9.36
CA ASP A 302 19.47 -10.58 -10.00
C ASP A 302 18.92 -11.71 -9.10
N GLY A 303 18.24 -11.35 -8.01
CA GLY A 303 17.57 -12.28 -7.09
C GLY A 303 18.51 -13.01 -6.15
N GLN A 304 19.79 -12.56 -6.02
CA GLN A 304 20.73 -13.16 -5.09
C GLN A 304 20.52 -12.58 -3.68
N GLU A 305 20.49 -13.46 -2.70
CA GLU A 305 20.36 -13.06 -1.29
C GLU A 305 21.61 -12.30 -0.83
N ILE A 306 21.41 -11.05 -0.40
CA ILE A 306 22.47 -10.21 0.17
C ILE A 306 22.59 -10.52 1.66
N TRP A 307 21.46 -10.53 2.36
CA TRP A 307 21.35 -10.93 3.77
C TRP A 307 19.94 -11.39 4.09
N LYS A 308 19.83 -12.15 5.17
CA LYS A 308 18.56 -12.60 5.74
C LYS A 308 18.63 -12.57 7.26
N GLU A 309 17.61 -12.00 7.86
CA GLU A 309 17.39 -12.00 9.30
C GLU A 309 16.32 -13.02 9.66
N ASN A 310 16.62 -13.91 10.60
CA ASN A 310 15.64 -14.76 11.23
C ASN A 310 15.38 -14.24 12.65
N ARG A 311 14.24 -13.60 12.84
CA ARG A 311 13.83 -13.15 14.17
C ARG A 311 13.44 -14.37 15.01
N GLU A 312 14.07 -14.52 16.17
CA GLU A 312 13.79 -15.63 17.08
C GLU A 312 12.66 -15.33 18.03
N THR A 313 12.30 -14.06 18.19
CA THR A 313 11.30 -13.59 19.15
C THR A 313 10.43 -12.51 18.55
N GLY A 314 9.27 -12.27 19.16
CA GLY A 314 8.48 -11.07 18.91
C GLY A 314 7.33 -11.25 17.93
N GLY A 315 6.87 -12.47 17.64
CA GLY A 315 5.64 -12.72 16.88
C GLY A 315 5.82 -12.63 15.37
N TRP A 316 4.73 -12.53 14.65
CA TRP A 316 4.65 -12.54 13.19
C TRP A 316 3.74 -11.40 12.68
N LEU A 317 3.53 -11.28 11.36
CA LEU A 317 2.85 -10.20 10.66
C LEU A 317 3.61 -8.87 10.67
N THR A 318 4.90 -8.94 10.49
CA THR A 318 5.66 -7.74 10.13
C THR A 318 5.25 -7.28 8.75
N ILE A 319 5.00 -5.99 8.63
CA ILE A 319 4.76 -5.30 7.36
C ILE A 319 6.03 -4.55 7.02
N ILE A 320 6.47 -4.64 5.78
CA ILE A 320 7.60 -3.87 5.26
C ILE A 320 7.15 -2.99 4.11
N ASP A 321 7.77 -1.84 4.00
CA ASP A 321 7.55 -0.92 2.89
C ASP A 321 8.81 -0.10 2.61
N THR A 322 8.86 0.53 1.44
CA THR A 322 9.95 1.41 1.05
C THR A 322 9.64 2.83 1.48
N ILE A 323 10.51 3.39 2.31
CA ILE A 323 10.48 4.81 2.62
C ILE A 323 11.61 5.53 1.89
N SER A 324 11.23 6.33 0.89
CA SER A 324 12.14 7.22 0.17
C SER A 324 12.19 8.56 0.87
N ASP A 325 13.23 9.35 0.58
CA ASP A 325 13.34 10.71 1.04
C ASP A 325 13.23 10.89 2.56
N TRP A 326 13.68 9.87 3.32
CA TRP A 326 13.82 9.97 4.77
C TRP A 326 14.94 10.95 5.16
N ASP A 327 16.02 10.97 4.39
CA ASP A 327 17.15 11.89 4.54
C ASP A 327 17.65 12.43 3.18
N ASP A 328 18.81 13.09 3.19
CA ASP A 328 19.44 13.66 1.98
C ASP A 328 20.38 12.69 1.25
N SER A 329 20.44 11.42 1.65
CA SER A 329 21.35 10.43 1.03
C SER A 329 20.99 10.09 -0.41
N GLY A 330 19.73 10.27 -0.80
CA GLY A 330 19.17 9.83 -2.07
C GLY A 330 18.99 8.30 -2.14
N LEU A 331 19.14 7.59 -1.01
CA LEU A 331 18.83 6.19 -0.86
C LEU A 331 17.42 6.01 -0.32
N ASP A 332 16.88 4.82 -0.57
CA ASP A 332 15.66 4.36 0.07
C ASP A 332 15.99 3.52 1.29
N TYR A 333 15.02 3.37 2.17
CA TYR A 333 15.13 2.61 3.41
C TYR A 333 13.99 1.63 3.55
N ILE A 334 14.17 0.60 4.36
CA ILE A 334 13.17 -0.41 4.66
C ILE A 334 12.48 0.00 5.96
N LEU A 335 11.22 0.41 5.87
CA LEU A 335 10.38 0.65 7.03
C LEU A 335 9.69 -0.66 7.41
N ALA A 336 9.91 -1.14 8.63
CA ALA A 336 9.30 -2.35 9.13
C ALA A 336 8.53 -2.07 10.42
N TYR A 337 7.30 -2.57 10.48
CA TYR A 337 6.47 -2.49 11.67
C TYR A 337 5.62 -3.75 11.81
N ARG A 338 5.05 -3.97 12.97
CA ARG A 338 4.24 -5.17 13.21
C ARG A 338 2.78 -4.81 13.45
N ARG A 339 1.89 -5.37 12.65
CA ARG A 339 0.45 -5.16 12.79
C ARG A 339 -0.10 -5.61 14.15
N GLY A 340 0.41 -6.69 14.72
CA GLY A 340 0.01 -7.20 16.03
C GLY A 340 0.64 -6.50 17.22
N GLY A 341 1.49 -5.48 17.00
CA GLY A 341 2.23 -4.78 18.05
C GLY A 341 3.40 -5.58 18.65
N ASN A 342 3.92 -5.11 19.78
CA ASN A 342 5.07 -5.66 20.52
C ASN A 342 6.44 -5.53 19.84
N VAL A 343 6.53 -4.85 18.70
CA VAL A 343 7.78 -4.48 18.05
C VAL A 343 7.67 -3.04 17.57
N LEU A 344 8.56 -2.19 18.05
CA LEU A 344 8.58 -0.79 17.66
C LEU A 344 8.87 -0.66 16.15
N PRO A 345 8.13 0.20 15.44
CA PRO A 345 8.42 0.49 14.05
C PRO A 345 9.84 0.98 13.87
N THR A 346 10.53 0.47 12.86
CA THR A 346 11.97 0.70 12.68
C THR A 346 12.30 0.86 11.21
N ILE A 347 13.18 1.80 10.90
CA ILE A 347 13.75 2.01 9.57
C ILE A 347 15.13 1.37 9.54
N TYR A 348 15.38 0.53 8.53
CA TYR A 348 16.66 -0.14 8.27
C TYR A 348 17.25 0.35 6.96
N ASP A 349 18.58 0.41 6.90
CA ASP A 349 19.30 0.58 5.64
C ASP A 349 19.50 -0.76 4.89
N GLY A 350 20.06 -0.69 3.70
CA GLY A 350 20.38 -1.87 2.89
C GLY A 350 21.52 -2.74 3.43
N TYR A 351 22.14 -2.36 4.55
CA TYR A 351 23.16 -3.11 5.27
C TYR A 351 22.65 -3.76 6.57
N GLN A 352 21.33 -3.78 6.75
CA GLN A 352 20.64 -4.30 7.94
C GLN A 352 20.90 -3.46 9.22
N GLN A 353 21.34 -2.21 9.07
CA GLN A 353 21.56 -1.35 10.22
C GLN A 353 20.30 -0.56 10.54
N VAL A 354 20.05 -0.35 11.83
CA VAL A 354 18.96 0.49 12.29
C VAL A 354 19.31 1.95 12.05
N VAL A 355 18.49 2.60 11.21
CA VAL A 355 18.58 4.04 10.93
C VAL A 355 17.75 4.82 11.95
N ALA A 356 16.51 4.39 12.21
CA ALA A 356 15.63 5.04 13.17
C ALA A 356 14.69 4.02 13.81
N THR A 357 14.36 4.20 15.09
CA THR A 357 13.32 3.44 15.79
C THR A 357 12.33 4.42 16.40
N PHE A 358 11.04 4.22 16.13
CA PHE A 358 9.98 5.06 16.70
C PHE A 358 9.63 4.59 18.11
N PRO A 359 9.47 5.53 19.08
CA PRO A 359 9.34 5.15 20.49
C PRO A 359 7.92 4.70 20.90
N VAL A 360 7.01 4.56 19.93
CA VAL A 360 5.61 4.17 20.15
C VAL A 360 5.32 2.93 19.31
N ASP A 361 4.66 1.95 19.90
CA ASP A 361 4.15 0.79 19.22
C ASP A 361 2.78 1.11 18.58
N GLY A 362 2.55 0.66 17.36
CA GLY A 362 1.29 0.91 16.65
C GLY A 362 1.37 0.57 15.16
N TYR A 363 0.29 0.90 14.47
CA TYR A 363 0.22 0.87 13.02
C TYR A 363 1.00 2.04 12.42
N VAL A 364 1.39 1.92 11.16
CA VAL A 364 2.18 2.95 10.49
C VAL A 364 1.51 3.39 9.20
N SER A 365 1.51 4.69 8.99
CA SER A 365 1.28 5.33 7.69
C SER A 365 2.35 6.38 7.46
N PHE A 366 2.71 6.65 6.23
CA PHE A 366 3.74 7.66 5.94
C PHE A 366 3.51 8.30 4.57
N ASP A 367 3.79 9.57 4.49
CA ASP A 367 3.81 10.36 3.25
C ASP A 367 4.54 11.69 3.51
N ASP A 368 4.72 12.48 2.46
CA ASP A 368 5.05 13.90 2.63
C ASP A 368 3.77 14.66 3.04
N LEU A 369 3.56 14.73 4.36
CA LEU A 369 2.32 15.26 4.93
C LEU A 369 2.16 16.76 4.74
N VAL A 370 3.26 17.48 4.59
CA VAL A 370 3.30 18.94 4.62
C VAL A 370 3.89 19.55 3.34
N GLY A 371 4.18 18.75 2.32
CA GLY A 371 4.77 19.22 1.07
C GLY A 371 6.22 19.68 1.21
N SER A 372 6.96 19.08 2.15
CA SER A 372 8.36 19.41 2.42
C SER A 372 9.36 18.77 1.45
N GLY A 373 8.91 17.81 0.65
CA GLY A 373 9.75 16.92 -0.14
C GLY A 373 10.43 15.82 0.68
N ARG A 374 9.97 15.64 1.93
CA ARG A 374 10.45 14.60 2.86
C ARG A 374 9.28 13.85 3.46
N LYS A 375 9.44 12.55 3.64
CA LYS A 375 8.41 11.73 4.26
C LYS A 375 8.36 11.96 5.76
N GLN A 376 7.16 12.09 6.30
CA GLN A 376 6.87 11.98 7.71
C GLN A 376 6.22 10.62 7.98
N VAL A 377 6.45 10.08 9.17
CA VAL A 377 5.90 8.79 9.59
C VAL A 377 4.89 9.03 10.70
N ILE A 378 3.69 8.50 10.52
CA ILE A 378 2.65 8.46 11.54
C ILE A 378 2.65 7.06 12.16
N VAL A 379 2.92 6.99 13.45
CA VAL A 379 2.67 5.79 14.24
C VAL A 379 1.37 6.03 15.01
N TYR A 380 0.38 5.15 14.87
CA TYR A 380 -0.90 5.36 15.51
C TYR A 380 -1.40 4.10 16.22
N ASP A 381 -2.04 4.33 17.36
CA ASP A 381 -2.75 3.32 18.12
C ASP A 381 -4.27 3.53 18.04
N GLN A 382 -5.01 2.96 18.96
CA GLN A 382 -6.48 3.03 18.99
C GLN A 382 -7.04 4.44 19.30
N THR A 383 -6.21 5.36 19.75
CA THR A 383 -6.67 6.67 20.24
C THR A 383 -5.84 7.85 19.79
N THR A 384 -4.59 7.61 19.38
CA THR A 384 -3.63 8.69 19.14
C THR A 384 -2.77 8.39 17.90
N ALA A 385 -2.60 9.36 17.05
CA ALA A 385 -1.59 9.38 16.00
C ALA A 385 -0.40 10.26 16.44
N TYR A 386 0.80 9.74 16.28
CA TYR A 386 2.06 10.40 16.59
C TYR A 386 2.80 10.66 15.31
N ILE A 387 3.01 11.91 14.94
CA ILE A 387 3.65 12.32 13.69
C ILE A 387 5.13 12.57 13.93
N TYR A 388 5.98 11.88 13.21
CA TYR A 388 7.43 11.97 13.32
C TYR A 388 8.07 12.41 12.01
N ALA A 389 9.17 13.16 12.14
CA ALA A 389 10.08 13.47 11.05
C ALA A 389 11.51 13.08 11.42
N ASN A 390 12.39 13.06 10.43
CA ASN A 390 13.83 12.99 10.65
C ASN A 390 14.31 14.29 11.30
N GLU A 391 15.25 14.22 12.25
CA GLU A 391 15.78 15.37 12.99
C GLU A 391 16.49 16.42 12.14
N PHE A 392 16.91 16.06 10.92
CA PHE A 392 17.63 16.96 10.00
C PHE A 392 16.69 17.65 9.00
N ILE A 393 15.38 17.44 9.08
CA ILE A 393 14.43 18.01 8.11
C ILE A 393 14.08 19.46 8.44
N ASP A 394 14.27 20.32 7.45
CA ASP A 394 13.71 21.68 7.47
C ASP A 394 12.28 21.67 6.92
N LEU A 395 11.30 21.59 7.81
CA LEU A 395 9.89 21.65 7.46
C LEU A 395 9.40 23.05 7.07
N SER A 396 10.26 24.09 7.14
CA SER A 396 9.88 25.44 6.76
C SER A 396 9.82 25.65 5.24
N GLN A 397 10.38 24.73 4.47
CA GLN A 397 10.37 24.78 3.00
C GLN A 397 9.11 24.11 2.44
N ASN A 398 7.94 24.66 2.69
CA ASN A 398 6.70 24.18 2.10
C ASN A 398 6.70 24.39 0.58
N LYS A 399 6.99 23.35 -0.16
CA LYS A 399 6.67 23.27 -1.59
C LYS A 399 5.32 22.58 -1.72
N LEU A 400 4.26 23.31 -1.48
CA LEU A 400 2.91 22.82 -1.81
C LEU A 400 2.84 22.63 -3.34
N THR A 401 3.14 21.43 -3.77
CA THR A 401 2.90 21.02 -5.16
C THR A 401 1.58 20.29 -5.17
N ALA A 402 0.63 20.78 -5.95
CA ALA A 402 -0.55 20.00 -6.30
C ALA A 402 -0.06 18.62 -6.78
N LEU A 403 -0.62 17.55 -6.24
CA LEU A 403 -0.31 16.21 -6.72
C LEU A 403 -0.65 16.16 -8.22
N PRO A 404 0.24 15.60 -9.07
CA PRO A 404 -0.13 15.35 -10.45
C PRO A 404 -1.41 14.51 -10.48
N GLN A 405 -2.36 14.91 -11.33
CA GLN A 405 -3.67 14.25 -11.48
C GLN A 405 -3.58 12.77 -11.90
N ASP A 406 -2.44 12.38 -12.48
CA ASP A 406 -2.16 11.04 -12.95
C ASP A 406 -1.50 10.13 -11.89
N LYS A 407 -1.12 10.67 -10.75
CA LYS A 407 -0.44 9.91 -9.71
C LYS A 407 -1.45 9.20 -8.81
N ARG A 408 -1.59 7.92 -9.06
CA ARG A 408 -2.30 7.00 -8.18
C ARG A 408 -1.47 6.76 -6.92
N SER A 409 -2.04 7.00 -5.77
CA SER A 409 -1.44 6.71 -4.47
C SER A 409 -2.39 5.80 -3.71
N TYR A 410 -1.99 4.55 -3.54
CA TYR A 410 -2.77 3.59 -2.78
C TYR A 410 -2.28 3.59 -1.33
N SER A 411 -3.10 4.09 -0.41
CA SER A 411 -2.89 3.81 1.01
C SER A 411 -3.30 2.38 1.25
N VAL A 412 -2.34 1.50 1.29
CA VAL A 412 -2.65 0.10 1.19
C VAL A 412 -2.71 -0.53 2.58
N THR A 413 -3.42 -1.41 2.66
CA THR A 413 -3.82 -2.60 3.36
C THR A 413 -2.65 -3.33 4.05
N LEU A 414 -2.88 -4.58 4.37
CA LEU A 414 -1.87 -5.50 4.89
C LEU A 414 -0.80 -5.89 3.88
N TYR A 415 -1.09 -5.76 2.59
CA TYR A 415 -0.27 -6.28 1.49
C TYR A 415 0.12 -5.13 0.56
N PRO A 416 1.06 -4.26 1.01
CA PRO A 416 1.47 -3.13 0.21
C PRO A 416 2.14 -3.60 -1.08
N GLY A 417 1.61 -3.12 -2.20
CA GLY A 417 2.26 -3.14 -3.48
C GLY A 417 2.75 -1.74 -3.84
N GLY A 418 3.38 -1.57 -4.98
CA GLY A 418 3.84 -0.25 -5.35
C GLY A 418 4.46 -0.13 -6.73
N GLU A 419 4.77 1.11 -7.06
CA GLU A 419 5.52 1.48 -8.25
C GLU A 419 6.81 2.18 -7.84
N TYR A 420 7.92 1.69 -8.36
CA TYR A 420 9.21 2.35 -8.24
C TYR A 420 9.57 2.94 -9.61
N VAL A 421 9.00 4.10 -9.89
CA VAL A 421 9.22 4.86 -11.13
C VAL A 421 9.93 6.15 -10.76
N LYS A 422 11.24 6.20 -11.01
CA LYS A 422 12.07 7.41 -10.86
C LYS A 422 12.63 7.84 -12.18
#